data_a8134e1c43ee4771ba6d3605ef1e9fd1
#
_entry.id   a8134e1c43ee4771ba6d3605ef1e9fd1
#
_cell.length_a   1.000
_cell.length_b   1.000
_cell.length_c   1.000
_cell.angle_alpha   90.00
_cell.angle_beta   90.00
_cell.angle_gamma   90.00
#
_symmetry.space_group_name_H-M   'P 1'
#
loop_
_entity.id
_entity.type
_entity.pdbx_description
1 polymer ?
#
loop_
_entity_poly.entity_id
_entity_poly.type
_entity_poly.pdbx_seq_one_letter_code
_entity_poly.pdbx_strand_id
1 'polypeptide(L)'
;METAKKGKPFGFYVCALGFTFERMAFYTVKYLLTIWIATKATSGGLGFDDAKGAAISASFVAWTYITPIIGGYLADHFISPRLCVQIGMLMMGIGYICAGMATDLKMVWVMIVLVAVGTGFFKGNLSGVNGLLFSDQEELDEAFSIQYSFVNIGSFIGTTFIAVLATSGKMSFTGVFTLCGALLIFDLIWFTIGGKKALGETGKTPFKKDSREFVSEEKRAAAAAPLTSGDKKKVVAVILLTLLSAVFWMLWYMAYMPAYYRFGYGDGDAFLNKANWYIGSFQIPTSWFDSVNALVCIILGPVLAMVWRKMSQRPQGDMSMFRKTSLGCILLGVSYLVMVVANNIAGDNGQ
;
A
#
# COMPACT_ATOMS: atom_id res chain seq x y z
N MET A 1 -35.66 10.64 -14.37
CA MET A 1 -35.72 10.40 -12.91
C MET A 1 -34.31 10.13 -12.46
N GLU A 2 -33.69 11.10 -11.81
CA GLU A 2 -32.37 10.96 -11.21
C GLU A 2 -32.52 9.99 -10.03
N THR A 3 -32.02 8.77 -10.20
CA THR A 3 -31.95 7.81 -9.09
C THR A 3 -30.98 8.40 -8.06
N ALA A 4 -31.50 8.80 -6.91
CA ALA A 4 -30.72 9.27 -5.78
C ALA A 4 -29.57 8.25 -5.54
N LYS A 5 -28.31 8.70 -5.65
CA LYS A 5 -27.11 7.88 -5.44
C LYS A 5 -27.23 7.25 -4.05
N LYS A 6 -27.56 5.98 -3.97
CA LYS A 6 -27.50 5.22 -2.71
C LYS A 6 -26.08 5.27 -2.19
N GLY A 7 -25.90 5.66 -0.94
CA GLY A 7 -24.58 5.62 -0.29
C GLY A 7 -23.99 4.21 -0.35
N LYS A 8 -22.66 4.09 -0.28
CA LYS A 8 -21.99 2.78 -0.25
C LYS A 8 -22.47 1.95 0.96
N PRO A 9 -22.59 0.63 0.82
CA PRO A 9 -23.04 -0.24 1.93
C PRO A 9 -22.05 -0.16 3.11
N PHE A 10 -22.53 -0.35 4.33
CA PHE A 10 -21.67 -0.27 5.52
C PHE A 10 -20.51 -1.27 5.48
N GLY A 11 -20.71 -2.44 4.86
CA GLY A 11 -19.65 -3.42 4.61
C GLY A 11 -18.45 -2.87 3.83
N PHE A 12 -18.70 -1.95 2.89
CA PHE A 12 -17.62 -1.25 2.19
C PHE A 12 -16.72 -0.47 3.15
N TYR A 13 -17.30 0.29 4.09
CA TYR A 13 -16.52 1.06 5.06
C TYR A 13 -15.78 0.17 6.06
N VAL A 14 -16.35 -1.00 6.40
CA VAL A 14 -15.63 -2.00 7.21
C VAL A 14 -14.36 -2.47 6.49
N CYS A 15 -14.44 -2.78 5.21
CA CYS A 15 -13.29 -3.17 4.41
C CYS A 15 -12.31 -2.01 4.16
N ALA A 16 -12.82 -0.82 3.84
CA ALA A 16 -12.00 0.35 3.53
C ALA A 16 -11.19 0.83 4.75
N LEU A 17 -11.79 0.84 5.95
CA LEU A 17 -11.08 1.13 7.20
C LEU A 17 -10.06 0.04 7.55
N GLY A 18 -10.34 -1.23 7.26
CA GLY A 18 -9.36 -2.31 7.37
C GLY A 18 -8.11 -2.02 6.56
N PHE A 19 -8.25 -1.55 5.32
CA PHE A 19 -7.09 -1.07 4.54
C PHE A 19 -6.40 0.13 5.19
N THR A 20 -7.15 1.06 5.77
CA THR A 20 -6.57 2.26 6.41
C THR A 20 -5.65 1.88 7.57
N PHE A 21 -6.13 1.05 8.50
CA PHE A 21 -5.34 0.65 9.66
C PHE A 21 -4.13 -0.19 9.27
N GLU A 22 -4.31 -1.13 8.35
CA GLU A 22 -3.22 -1.95 7.86
C GLU A 22 -2.17 -1.10 7.13
N ARG A 23 -2.57 -0.21 6.24
CA ARG A 23 -1.64 0.68 5.54
C ARG A 23 -0.94 1.65 6.47
N MET A 24 -1.62 2.16 7.48
CA MET A 24 -1.04 2.99 8.53
C MET A 24 0.14 2.28 9.21
N ALA A 25 -0.05 1.05 9.66
CA ALA A 25 0.99 0.25 10.27
C ALA A 25 2.12 -0.10 9.28
N PHE A 26 1.76 -0.57 8.07
CA PHE A 26 2.73 -0.98 7.06
C PHE A 26 3.67 0.14 6.64
N TYR A 27 3.15 1.32 6.31
CA TYR A 27 3.98 2.43 5.85
C TYR A 27 4.83 3.03 6.98
N THR A 28 4.33 3.02 8.21
CA THR A 28 5.13 3.37 9.40
C THR A 28 6.34 2.46 9.53
N VAL A 29 6.11 1.13 9.53
CA VAL A 29 7.19 0.15 9.69
C VAL A 29 8.12 0.16 8.48
N LYS A 30 7.59 0.21 7.26
CA LYS A 30 8.38 0.32 6.03
C LYS A 30 9.37 1.48 6.10
N TYR A 31 8.92 2.63 6.57
CA TYR A 31 9.76 3.82 6.70
C TYR A 31 10.81 3.66 7.82
N LEU A 32 10.40 3.20 8.98
CA LEU A 32 11.26 3.13 10.15
C LEU A 32 12.25 1.95 10.13
N LEU A 33 11.98 0.89 9.38
CA LEU A 33 12.74 -0.35 9.44
C LEU A 33 14.22 -0.16 9.08
N THR A 34 14.50 0.54 7.98
CA THR A 34 15.87 0.87 7.57
C THR A 34 16.57 1.71 8.62
N ILE A 35 15.90 2.74 9.10
CA ILE A 35 16.42 3.68 10.10
C ILE A 35 16.74 2.94 11.39
N TRP A 36 15.81 2.14 11.90
CA TRP A 36 16.00 1.39 13.14
C TRP A 36 17.16 0.38 13.08
N ILE A 37 17.29 -0.36 11.96
CA ILE A 37 18.38 -1.34 11.79
C ILE A 37 19.73 -0.65 11.78
N ALA A 38 19.83 0.53 11.15
CA ALA A 38 21.08 1.26 10.99
C ALA A 38 21.41 2.20 12.17
N THR A 39 20.41 2.61 12.95
CA THR A 39 20.63 3.44 14.14
C THR A 39 21.49 2.69 15.17
N LYS A 40 22.43 3.39 15.82
CA LYS A 40 23.29 2.85 16.86
C LYS A 40 22.48 2.21 17.99
N ALA A 41 22.99 1.10 18.54
CA ALA A 41 22.32 0.42 19.66
C ALA A 41 22.17 1.34 20.90
N THR A 42 23.13 2.23 21.13
CA THR A 42 23.05 3.25 22.20
C THR A 42 21.91 4.25 22.04
N SER A 43 21.41 4.40 20.81
CA SER A 43 20.28 5.27 20.44
C SER A 43 18.99 4.49 20.16
N GLY A 44 18.92 3.22 20.60
CA GLY A 44 17.72 2.38 20.47
C GLY A 44 17.54 1.68 19.13
N GLY A 45 18.57 1.67 18.26
CA GLY A 45 18.61 0.89 17.03
C GLY A 45 19.30 -0.47 17.20
N LEU A 46 19.56 -1.15 16.08
CA LEU A 46 20.27 -2.44 16.07
C LEU A 46 21.77 -2.31 15.77
N GLY A 47 22.26 -1.14 15.34
CA GLY A 47 23.67 -0.82 15.14
C GLY A 47 24.33 -1.49 13.93
N PHE A 48 23.56 -1.85 12.90
CA PHE A 48 24.11 -2.37 11.64
C PHE A 48 24.42 -1.23 10.66
N ASP A 49 25.10 -1.57 9.57
CA ASP A 49 25.36 -0.61 8.51
C ASP A 49 24.11 -0.31 7.67
N ASP A 50 24.15 0.82 6.95
CA ASP A 50 23.05 1.34 6.14
C ASP A 50 22.68 0.38 5.00
N ALA A 51 23.68 -0.24 4.37
CA ALA A 51 23.46 -1.17 3.28
C ALA A 51 22.68 -2.40 3.74
N LYS A 52 22.97 -2.90 4.94
CA LYS A 52 22.26 -4.01 5.55
C LYS A 52 20.83 -3.63 5.92
N GLY A 53 20.64 -2.43 6.49
CA GLY A 53 19.32 -1.88 6.77
C GLY A 53 18.47 -1.77 5.51
N ALA A 54 19.02 -1.22 4.44
CA ALA A 54 18.36 -1.09 3.14
C ALA A 54 18.03 -2.46 2.52
N ALA A 55 18.96 -3.44 2.56
CA ALA A 55 18.75 -4.76 2.00
C ALA A 55 17.63 -5.55 2.73
N ILE A 56 17.57 -5.46 4.06
CA ILE A 56 16.51 -6.10 4.86
C ILE A 56 15.16 -5.45 4.59
N SER A 57 15.11 -4.11 4.51
CA SER A 57 13.89 -3.39 4.19
C SER A 57 13.40 -3.67 2.75
N ALA A 58 14.31 -3.78 1.79
CA ALA A 58 13.96 -4.21 0.44
C ALA A 58 13.38 -5.64 0.43
N SER A 59 13.96 -6.55 1.20
CA SER A 59 13.44 -7.92 1.36
C SER A 59 12.04 -7.92 1.99
N PHE A 60 11.82 -7.11 3.03
CA PHE A 60 10.50 -6.93 3.64
C PHE A 60 9.45 -6.52 2.61
N VAL A 61 9.74 -5.49 1.82
CA VAL A 61 8.83 -5.02 0.77
C VAL A 61 8.62 -6.10 -0.29
N ALA A 62 9.68 -6.73 -0.80
CA ALA A 62 9.58 -7.75 -1.84
C ALA A 62 8.66 -8.91 -1.44
N TRP A 63 8.85 -9.46 -0.25
CA TRP A 63 8.02 -10.55 0.24
C TRP A 63 6.55 -10.18 0.41
N THR A 64 6.24 -8.96 0.86
CA THR A 64 4.84 -8.49 0.98
C THR A 64 4.12 -8.32 -0.37
N TYR A 65 4.86 -8.28 -1.49
CA TYR A 65 4.28 -8.26 -2.84
C TYR A 65 4.22 -9.64 -3.50
N ILE A 66 5.03 -10.61 -3.07
CA ILE A 66 5.04 -11.96 -3.62
C ILE A 66 3.97 -12.84 -2.96
N THR A 67 3.83 -12.77 -1.66
CA THR A 67 2.93 -13.63 -0.87
C THR A 67 1.43 -13.52 -1.20
N PRO A 68 0.89 -12.38 -1.71
CA PRO A 68 -0.51 -12.31 -2.15
C PRO A 68 -0.89 -13.31 -3.25
N ILE A 69 0.06 -13.79 -4.04
CA ILE A 69 -0.18 -14.83 -5.06
C ILE A 69 -0.61 -16.12 -4.36
N ILE A 70 0.08 -16.49 -3.28
CA ILE A 70 -0.22 -17.72 -2.52
C ILE A 70 -1.51 -17.54 -1.72
N GLY A 71 -1.65 -16.38 -1.04
CA GLY A 71 -2.84 -16.09 -0.23
C GLY A 71 -4.13 -16.03 -1.05
N GLY A 72 -4.07 -15.47 -2.27
CA GLY A 72 -5.19 -15.46 -3.21
C GLY A 72 -5.56 -16.87 -3.66
N TYR A 73 -4.57 -17.67 -4.06
CA TYR A 73 -4.81 -19.06 -4.45
C TYR A 73 -5.50 -19.90 -3.35
N LEU A 74 -5.08 -19.71 -2.10
CA LEU A 74 -5.71 -20.38 -0.95
C LEU A 74 -7.14 -19.93 -0.72
N ALA A 75 -7.42 -18.64 -0.87
CA ALA A 75 -8.76 -18.08 -0.71
C ALA A 75 -9.69 -18.46 -1.88
N ASP A 76 -9.16 -18.64 -3.07
CA ASP A 76 -9.94 -19.10 -4.22
C ASP A 76 -10.45 -20.53 -4.04
N HIS A 77 -9.61 -21.41 -3.47
CA HIS A 77 -9.88 -22.85 -3.51
C HIS A 77 -10.25 -23.47 -2.16
N PHE A 78 -9.63 -23.04 -1.07
CA PHE A 78 -9.62 -23.80 0.17
C PHE A 78 -10.18 -23.06 1.39
N ILE A 79 -9.85 -21.78 1.55
CA ILE A 79 -10.14 -21.02 2.77
C ILE A 79 -11.11 -19.89 2.42
N SER A 80 -12.06 -19.60 3.30
CA SER A 80 -12.94 -18.44 3.06
C SER A 80 -12.14 -17.14 3.05
N PRO A 81 -12.38 -16.22 2.11
CA PRO A 81 -11.67 -14.94 2.03
C PRO A 81 -11.72 -14.13 3.33
N ARG A 82 -12.87 -14.15 4.04
CA ARG A 82 -12.99 -13.48 5.36
C ARG A 82 -12.04 -14.05 6.40
N LEU A 83 -11.91 -15.37 6.45
CA LEU A 83 -10.98 -16.03 7.37
C LEU A 83 -9.53 -15.74 6.98
N CYS A 84 -9.23 -15.71 5.66
CA CYS A 84 -7.92 -15.29 5.18
C CYS A 84 -7.57 -13.88 5.67
N VAL A 85 -8.49 -12.91 5.54
CA VAL A 85 -8.30 -11.53 6.01
C VAL A 85 -8.02 -11.50 7.52
N GLN A 86 -8.80 -12.22 8.32
CA GLN A 86 -8.62 -12.29 9.78
C GLN A 86 -7.28 -12.91 10.18
N ILE A 87 -6.89 -14.02 9.56
CA ILE A 87 -5.57 -14.65 9.77
C ILE A 87 -4.46 -13.67 9.37
N GLY A 88 -4.62 -12.97 8.24
CA GLY A 88 -3.66 -11.99 7.77
C GLY A 88 -3.43 -10.85 8.76
N MET A 89 -4.50 -10.26 9.28
CA MET A 89 -4.42 -9.21 10.31
C MET A 89 -3.76 -9.70 11.58
N LEU A 90 -4.12 -10.91 12.05
CA LEU A 90 -3.53 -11.51 13.24
C LEU A 90 -2.02 -11.74 13.06
N MET A 91 -1.61 -12.33 11.94
CA MET A 91 -0.20 -12.61 11.65
C MET A 91 0.62 -11.32 11.55
N MET A 92 0.11 -10.30 10.86
CA MET A 92 0.78 -9.00 10.78
C MET A 92 0.86 -8.33 12.16
N GLY A 93 -0.21 -8.36 12.95
CA GLY A 93 -0.24 -7.81 14.30
C GLY A 93 0.80 -8.45 15.20
N ILE A 94 0.86 -9.78 15.25
CA ILE A 94 1.89 -10.53 16.00
C ILE A 94 3.29 -10.20 15.44
N GLY A 95 3.47 -10.14 14.14
CA GLY A 95 4.74 -9.80 13.50
C GLY A 95 5.28 -8.44 13.95
N TYR A 96 4.46 -7.41 13.98
CA TYR A 96 4.88 -6.08 14.46
C TYR A 96 5.12 -6.05 15.97
N ILE A 97 4.38 -6.81 16.77
CA ILE A 97 4.67 -6.98 18.20
C ILE A 97 6.02 -7.68 18.39
N CYS A 98 6.34 -8.71 17.60
CA CYS A 98 7.66 -9.34 17.61
C CYS A 98 8.78 -8.33 17.28
N ALA A 99 8.57 -7.43 16.32
CA ALA A 99 9.51 -6.34 16.06
C ALA A 99 9.65 -5.39 17.25
N GLY A 100 8.56 -5.14 17.97
CA GLY A 100 8.57 -4.36 19.23
C GLY A 100 9.36 -5.00 20.35
N MET A 101 9.58 -6.30 20.29
CA MET A 101 10.38 -7.07 21.25
C MET A 101 11.78 -7.43 20.74
N ALA A 102 12.11 -7.03 19.50
CA ALA A 102 13.32 -7.48 18.84
C ALA A 102 14.55 -6.77 19.38
N THR A 103 15.55 -7.56 19.70
CA THR A 103 16.90 -7.14 20.12
C THR A 103 17.96 -7.56 19.11
N ASP A 104 17.60 -8.39 18.15
CA ASP A 104 18.50 -8.92 17.12
C ASP A 104 17.81 -9.09 15.76
N LEU A 105 18.60 -9.40 14.73
CA LEU A 105 18.10 -9.63 13.38
C LEU A 105 17.24 -10.87 13.24
N LYS A 106 17.34 -11.86 14.13
CA LYS A 106 16.50 -13.06 14.02
C LYS A 106 15.04 -12.71 14.24
N MET A 107 14.76 -11.88 15.25
CA MET A 107 13.41 -11.38 15.50
C MET A 107 12.89 -10.48 14.37
N VAL A 108 13.77 -9.71 13.71
CA VAL A 108 13.40 -8.93 12.52
C VAL A 108 12.96 -9.86 11.39
N TRP A 109 13.67 -10.97 11.17
CA TRP A 109 13.26 -11.95 10.16
C TRP A 109 11.95 -12.67 10.51
N VAL A 110 11.72 -12.96 11.80
CA VAL A 110 10.42 -13.48 12.26
C VAL A 110 9.30 -12.49 11.92
N MET A 111 9.50 -11.21 12.23
CA MET A 111 8.55 -10.15 11.83
C MET A 111 8.32 -10.16 10.32
N ILE A 112 9.39 -10.16 9.51
CA ILE A 112 9.28 -10.13 8.03
C ILE A 112 8.44 -11.30 7.52
N VAL A 113 8.69 -12.52 8.00
CA VAL A 113 7.94 -13.71 7.58
C VAL A 113 6.47 -13.59 7.96
N LEU A 114 6.18 -13.24 9.22
CA LEU A 114 4.80 -13.11 9.72
C LEU A 114 4.04 -12.02 8.98
N VAL A 115 4.65 -10.85 8.78
CA VAL A 115 4.01 -9.73 8.09
C VAL A 115 3.84 -10.02 6.60
N ALA A 116 4.83 -10.61 5.94
CA ALA A 116 4.74 -10.96 4.53
C ALA A 116 3.63 -11.98 4.27
N VAL A 117 3.62 -13.08 5.02
CA VAL A 117 2.56 -14.11 4.90
C VAL A 117 1.20 -13.51 5.26
N GLY A 118 1.12 -12.74 6.34
CA GLY A 118 -0.10 -12.03 6.76
C GLY A 118 -0.62 -11.08 5.67
N THR A 119 0.25 -10.28 5.03
CA THR A 119 -0.12 -9.42 3.90
C THR A 119 -0.64 -10.24 2.72
N GLY A 120 -0.04 -11.41 2.48
CA GLY A 120 -0.50 -12.35 1.47
C GLY A 120 -1.93 -12.81 1.68
N PHE A 121 -2.28 -13.15 2.91
CA PHE A 121 -3.65 -13.53 3.26
C PHE A 121 -4.61 -12.33 3.27
N PHE A 122 -4.14 -11.14 3.56
CA PHE A 122 -4.97 -9.95 3.75
C PHE A 122 -5.30 -9.22 2.44
N LYS A 123 -4.29 -8.78 1.71
CA LYS A 123 -4.39 -7.68 0.73
C LYS A 123 -5.34 -7.98 -0.43
N GLY A 124 -5.14 -9.10 -1.14
CA GLY A 124 -5.98 -9.50 -2.27
C GLY A 124 -7.38 -9.89 -1.82
N ASN A 125 -7.45 -10.63 -0.72
CA ASN A 125 -8.70 -11.18 -0.22
C ASN A 125 -9.64 -10.12 0.35
N LEU A 126 -9.13 -9.09 1.01
CA LEU A 126 -9.97 -7.97 1.46
C LEU A 126 -10.53 -7.17 0.28
N SER A 127 -9.73 -6.96 -0.78
CA SER A 127 -10.22 -6.36 -2.02
C SER A 127 -11.31 -7.20 -2.67
N GLY A 128 -11.13 -8.52 -2.71
CA GLY A 128 -12.13 -9.46 -3.23
C GLY A 128 -13.42 -9.41 -2.43
N VAL A 129 -13.35 -9.48 -1.10
CA VAL A 129 -14.52 -9.36 -0.22
C VAL A 129 -15.25 -8.04 -0.44
N ASN A 130 -14.49 -6.93 -0.58
CA ASN A 130 -15.06 -5.62 -0.86
C ASN A 130 -15.75 -5.58 -2.23
N GLY A 131 -15.14 -6.19 -3.26
CA GLY A 131 -15.71 -6.29 -4.60
C GLY A 131 -17.03 -7.05 -4.65
N LEU A 132 -17.17 -8.12 -3.86
CA LEU A 132 -18.41 -8.91 -3.77
C LEU A 132 -19.62 -8.12 -3.22
N LEU A 133 -19.43 -6.92 -2.69
CA LEU A 133 -20.54 -6.07 -2.19
C LEU A 133 -21.26 -5.31 -3.32
N PHE A 134 -20.71 -5.31 -4.51
CA PHE A 134 -21.22 -4.55 -5.66
C PHE A 134 -21.54 -5.50 -6.80
N SER A 135 -22.68 -5.30 -7.43
CA SER A 135 -23.13 -6.07 -8.59
C SER A 135 -22.99 -5.31 -9.90
N ASP A 136 -22.91 -3.98 -9.83
CA ASP A 136 -22.73 -3.10 -10.99
C ASP A 136 -21.26 -2.71 -11.16
N GLN A 137 -20.78 -2.71 -12.42
CA GLN A 137 -19.38 -2.41 -12.74
C GLN A 137 -19.01 -0.95 -12.45
N GLU A 138 -19.92 0.00 -12.70
CA GLU A 138 -19.65 1.42 -12.44
C GLU A 138 -19.56 1.69 -10.93
N GLU A 139 -20.45 1.07 -10.14
CA GLU A 139 -20.40 1.15 -8.68
C GLU A 139 -19.13 0.51 -8.10
N LEU A 140 -18.68 -0.60 -8.68
CA LEU A 140 -17.46 -1.29 -8.32
C LEU A 140 -16.22 -0.43 -8.57
N ASP A 141 -16.11 0.19 -9.75
CA ASP A 141 -14.99 1.05 -10.13
C ASP A 141 -14.92 2.29 -9.22
N GLU A 142 -16.08 2.89 -8.90
CA GLU A 142 -16.17 3.99 -7.94
C GLU A 142 -15.73 3.53 -6.53
N ALA A 143 -16.17 2.35 -6.10
CA ALA A 143 -15.81 1.80 -4.79
C ALA A 143 -14.30 1.56 -4.66
N PHE A 144 -13.65 0.99 -5.68
CA PHE A 144 -12.20 0.82 -5.67
C PHE A 144 -11.44 2.15 -5.68
N SER A 145 -11.94 3.16 -6.38
CA SER A 145 -11.35 4.50 -6.36
C SER A 145 -11.41 5.12 -4.95
N ILE A 146 -12.53 4.98 -4.26
CA ILE A 146 -12.69 5.44 -2.88
C ILE A 146 -11.82 4.60 -1.93
N GLN A 147 -11.80 3.27 -2.09
CA GLN A 147 -10.91 2.39 -1.31
C GLN A 147 -9.44 2.82 -1.42
N TYR A 148 -8.99 3.20 -2.62
CA TYR A 148 -7.65 3.70 -2.83
C TYR A 148 -7.36 4.99 -2.04
N SER A 149 -8.36 5.86 -1.87
CA SER A 149 -8.24 7.03 -0.99
C SER A 149 -8.05 6.63 0.47
N PHE A 150 -8.78 5.62 0.96
CA PHE A 150 -8.60 5.07 2.31
C PHE A 150 -7.20 4.46 2.53
N VAL A 151 -6.64 3.80 1.52
CA VAL A 151 -5.25 3.31 1.52
C VAL A 151 -4.27 4.47 1.69
N ASN A 152 -4.44 5.57 0.94
CA ASN A 152 -3.57 6.74 1.01
C ASN A 152 -3.75 7.51 2.33
N ILE A 153 -4.95 7.58 2.89
CA ILE A 153 -5.19 8.16 4.23
C ILE A 153 -4.41 7.37 5.28
N GLY A 154 -4.43 6.04 5.24
CA GLY A 154 -3.62 5.21 6.13
C GLY A 154 -2.12 5.47 5.99
N SER A 155 -1.62 5.50 4.75
CA SER A 155 -0.21 5.84 4.47
C SER A 155 0.15 7.21 5.02
N PHE A 156 -0.66 8.22 4.74
CA PHE A 156 -0.45 9.59 5.21
C PHE A 156 -0.37 9.68 6.74
N ILE A 157 -1.33 9.08 7.46
CA ILE A 157 -1.33 9.10 8.92
C ILE A 157 -0.09 8.36 9.46
N GLY A 158 0.23 7.19 8.89
CA GLY A 158 1.38 6.37 9.31
C GLY A 158 2.69 7.13 9.23
N THR A 159 2.99 7.72 8.08
CA THR A 159 4.26 8.42 7.84
C THR A 159 4.30 9.82 8.44
N THR A 160 3.16 10.54 8.50
CA THR A 160 3.12 11.91 9.01
C THR A 160 3.14 11.98 10.53
N PHE A 161 2.43 11.08 11.21
CA PHE A 161 2.23 11.19 12.66
C PHE A 161 2.87 10.04 13.43
N ILE A 162 2.65 8.79 13.02
CA ILE A 162 3.11 7.63 13.81
C ILE A 162 4.62 7.45 13.68
N ALA A 163 5.19 7.52 12.48
CA ALA A 163 6.63 7.40 12.29
C ALA A 163 7.41 8.51 13.03
N VAL A 164 6.85 9.72 13.08
CA VAL A 164 7.46 10.86 13.79
C VAL A 164 7.60 10.61 15.29
N LEU A 165 6.78 9.77 15.91
CA LEU A 165 6.91 9.44 17.33
C LEU A 165 8.28 8.81 17.63
N ALA A 166 8.78 7.95 16.74
CA ALA A 166 10.11 7.34 16.90
C ALA A 166 11.22 8.34 16.57
N THR A 167 11.14 9.04 15.44
CA THR A 167 12.19 9.92 14.96
C THR A 167 12.33 11.20 15.79
N SER A 168 11.27 11.63 16.47
CA SER A 168 11.32 12.75 17.43
C SER A 168 11.77 12.35 18.84
N GLY A 169 12.03 11.05 19.08
CA GLY A 169 12.39 10.54 20.40
C GLY A 169 11.25 10.49 21.41
N LYS A 170 10.00 10.79 21.00
CA LYS A 170 8.83 10.70 21.89
C LYS A 170 8.44 9.27 22.25
N MET A 171 8.79 8.33 21.39
CA MET A 171 8.59 6.89 21.61
C MET A 171 9.79 6.13 21.03
N SER A 172 10.17 4.98 21.61
CA SER A 172 11.20 4.12 21.04
C SER A 172 10.73 3.50 19.71
N PHE A 173 11.66 3.10 18.83
CA PHE A 173 11.33 2.37 17.61
C PHE A 173 10.48 1.11 17.92
N THR A 174 10.91 0.35 18.92
CA THR A 174 10.21 -0.85 19.39
C THR A 174 8.81 -0.54 19.92
N GLY A 175 8.63 0.59 20.59
CA GLY A 175 7.33 1.09 21.04
C GLY A 175 6.39 1.40 19.87
N VAL A 176 6.90 2.05 18.82
CA VAL A 176 6.12 2.33 17.62
C VAL A 176 5.75 1.06 16.86
N PHE A 177 6.64 0.06 16.78
CA PHE A 177 6.31 -1.23 16.18
C PHE A 177 5.24 -1.97 16.97
N THR A 178 5.30 -1.94 18.31
CA THR A 178 4.24 -2.49 19.18
C THR A 178 2.92 -1.78 18.95
N LEU A 179 2.92 -0.46 18.81
CA LEU A 179 1.74 0.33 18.47
C LEU A 179 1.15 -0.10 17.10
N CYS A 180 1.99 -0.30 16.09
CA CYS A 180 1.55 -0.82 14.78
C CYS A 180 0.92 -2.22 14.92
N GLY A 181 1.48 -3.08 15.76
CA GLY A 181 0.89 -4.38 16.06
C GLY A 181 -0.48 -4.27 16.74
N ALA A 182 -0.60 -3.38 17.73
CA ALA A 182 -1.87 -3.10 18.41
C ALA A 182 -2.94 -2.56 17.45
N LEU A 183 -2.55 -1.71 16.48
CA LEU A 183 -3.45 -1.23 15.44
C LEU A 183 -4.00 -2.36 14.57
N LEU A 184 -3.17 -3.35 14.22
CA LEU A 184 -3.63 -4.53 13.46
C LEU A 184 -4.55 -5.45 14.28
N ILE A 185 -4.30 -5.60 15.57
CA ILE A 185 -5.21 -6.35 16.46
C ILE A 185 -6.54 -5.61 16.61
N PHE A 186 -6.50 -4.28 16.73
CA PHE A 186 -7.71 -3.45 16.72
C PHE A 186 -8.48 -3.62 15.39
N ASP A 187 -7.78 -3.60 14.26
CA ASP A 187 -8.36 -3.82 12.93
C ASP A 187 -9.01 -5.20 12.79
N LEU A 188 -8.37 -6.25 13.31
CA LEU A 188 -8.95 -7.59 13.39
C LEU A 188 -10.27 -7.59 14.16
N ILE A 189 -10.31 -6.92 15.31
CA ILE A 189 -11.53 -6.79 16.14
C ILE A 189 -12.59 -6.01 15.37
N TRP A 190 -12.22 -4.88 14.78
CA TRP A 190 -13.10 -4.04 13.94
C TRP A 190 -13.70 -4.84 12.79
N PHE A 191 -12.86 -5.54 12.01
CA PHE A 191 -13.31 -6.34 10.88
C PHE A 191 -14.18 -7.53 11.30
N THR A 192 -13.84 -8.18 12.41
CA THR A 192 -14.58 -9.34 12.91
C THR A 192 -15.96 -8.94 13.42
N ILE A 193 -16.06 -7.89 14.25
CA ILE A 193 -17.33 -7.43 14.85
C ILE A 193 -18.16 -6.68 13.81
N GLY A 194 -17.55 -5.69 13.13
CA GLY A 194 -18.22 -4.89 12.10
C GLY A 194 -18.65 -5.74 10.91
N GLY A 195 -17.79 -6.65 10.47
CA GLY A 195 -18.06 -7.55 9.35
C GLY A 195 -19.15 -8.58 9.64
N LYS A 196 -19.40 -8.96 10.89
CA LYS A 196 -20.45 -9.93 11.23
C LYS A 196 -21.83 -9.49 10.77
N LYS A 197 -22.16 -8.20 10.97
CA LYS A 197 -23.46 -7.63 10.55
C LYS A 197 -23.42 -7.06 9.14
N ALA A 198 -22.32 -6.39 8.78
CA ALA A 198 -22.23 -5.61 7.57
C ALA A 198 -21.97 -6.43 6.30
N LEU A 199 -21.24 -7.55 6.41
CA LEU A 199 -20.90 -8.42 5.29
C LEU A 199 -21.85 -9.61 5.14
N GLY A 200 -22.67 -9.93 6.16
CA GLY A 200 -23.59 -11.08 6.12
C GLY A 200 -22.88 -12.38 5.71
N GLU A 201 -23.28 -12.97 4.58
CA GLU A 201 -22.67 -14.19 3.99
C GLU A 201 -21.50 -13.90 3.05
N THR A 202 -21.25 -12.63 2.70
CA THR A 202 -20.21 -12.24 1.75
C THR A 202 -18.83 -12.72 2.22
N GLY A 203 -18.13 -13.48 1.37
CA GLY A 203 -16.77 -13.96 1.63
C GLY A 203 -16.65 -15.07 2.69
N LYS A 204 -17.74 -15.75 3.06
CA LYS A 204 -17.70 -16.92 3.97
C LYS A 204 -17.32 -18.21 3.28
N THR A 205 -17.43 -18.26 1.97
CA THR A 205 -17.05 -19.42 1.13
C THR A 205 -15.86 -19.06 0.24
N PRO A 206 -14.99 -20.00 -0.14
CA PRO A 206 -13.94 -19.76 -1.11
C PRO A 206 -14.49 -19.15 -2.39
N PHE A 207 -13.75 -18.23 -3.03
CA PHE A 207 -14.24 -17.47 -4.18
C PHE A 207 -14.78 -18.38 -5.31
N LYS A 208 -14.10 -19.48 -5.63
CA LYS A 208 -14.57 -20.42 -6.66
C LYS A 208 -15.85 -21.19 -6.29
N LYS A 209 -16.22 -21.22 -5.01
CA LYS A 209 -17.43 -21.89 -4.51
C LYS A 209 -18.54 -20.89 -4.23
N ASP A 210 -18.29 -19.59 -4.30
CA ASP A 210 -19.30 -18.57 -4.10
C ASP A 210 -20.24 -18.55 -5.32
N SER A 211 -21.46 -19.06 -5.14
CA SER A 211 -22.48 -19.11 -6.19
C SER A 211 -23.00 -17.73 -6.62
N ARG A 212 -22.61 -16.68 -5.89
CA ARG A 212 -22.91 -15.27 -6.23
C ARG A 212 -21.95 -14.68 -7.25
N GLU A 213 -20.85 -15.34 -7.56
CA GLU A 213 -20.15 -15.04 -8.79
C GLU A 213 -21.13 -15.34 -9.94
N PHE A 214 -21.57 -14.30 -10.62
CA PHE A 214 -22.45 -14.31 -11.79
C PHE A 214 -21.76 -14.96 -12.99
N VAL A 215 -21.31 -16.17 -12.80
CA VAL A 215 -20.81 -17.00 -13.89
C VAL A 215 -21.99 -17.84 -14.30
N SER A 216 -22.74 -17.34 -15.31
CA SER A 216 -23.67 -18.20 -16.04
C SER A 216 -22.97 -19.51 -16.41
N GLU A 217 -23.71 -20.62 -16.50
CA GLU A 217 -23.12 -21.89 -16.93
C GLU A 217 -22.32 -21.75 -18.23
N GLU A 218 -22.75 -20.85 -19.15
CA GLU A 218 -22.00 -20.45 -20.34
C GLU A 218 -20.62 -19.87 -20.05
N LYS A 219 -20.49 -18.99 -19.05
CA LYS A 219 -19.16 -18.44 -18.66
C LYS A 219 -18.28 -19.48 -17.98
N ARG A 220 -18.85 -20.42 -17.24
CA ARG A 220 -18.11 -21.57 -16.67
C ARG A 220 -17.61 -22.51 -17.77
N ALA A 221 -18.46 -22.80 -18.76
CA ALA A 221 -18.08 -23.61 -19.92
C ALA A 221 -17.01 -22.87 -20.77
N ALA A 222 -17.14 -21.56 -20.95
CA ALA A 222 -16.15 -20.75 -21.65
C ALA A 222 -14.81 -20.68 -20.90
N ALA A 223 -14.81 -20.64 -19.57
CA ALA A 223 -13.60 -20.66 -18.75
C ALA A 223 -12.89 -22.04 -18.74
N ALA A 224 -13.63 -23.12 -18.98
CA ALA A 224 -13.09 -24.48 -19.15
C ALA A 224 -12.62 -24.78 -20.58
N ALA A 225 -12.97 -23.94 -21.55
CA ALA A 225 -12.59 -24.11 -22.94
C ALA A 225 -11.09 -23.78 -23.18
N PRO A 226 -10.43 -24.42 -24.14
CA PRO A 226 -9.06 -24.09 -24.51
C PRO A 226 -8.96 -22.62 -24.93
N LEU A 227 -7.87 -21.94 -24.50
CA LEU A 227 -7.62 -20.53 -24.81
C LEU A 227 -7.64 -20.30 -26.33
N THR A 228 -8.50 -19.41 -26.78
CA THR A 228 -8.56 -18.96 -28.18
C THR A 228 -7.30 -18.15 -28.55
N SER A 229 -7.05 -17.95 -29.84
CA SER A 229 -5.96 -17.07 -30.31
C SER A 229 -6.15 -15.62 -29.80
N GLY A 230 -7.40 -15.17 -29.64
CA GLY A 230 -7.73 -13.88 -29.05
C GLY A 230 -7.36 -13.79 -27.58
N ASP A 231 -7.61 -14.84 -26.81
CA ASP A 231 -7.29 -14.89 -25.38
C ASP A 231 -5.78 -14.94 -25.16
N LYS A 232 -5.03 -15.67 -25.99
CA LYS A 232 -3.56 -15.67 -25.97
C LYS A 232 -2.99 -14.26 -26.19
N LYS A 233 -3.55 -13.49 -27.13
CA LYS A 233 -3.15 -12.10 -27.36
C LYS A 233 -3.45 -11.22 -26.15
N LYS A 234 -4.58 -11.39 -25.45
CA LYS A 234 -4.90 -10.68 -24.21
C LYS A 234 -3.92 -11.02 -23.10
N VAL A 235 -3.57 -12.30 -22.94
CA VAL A 235 -2.55 -12.73 -21.96
C VAL A 235 -1.20 -12.07 -22.23
N VAL A 236 -0.75 -12.06 -23.49
CA VAL A 236 0.50 -11.38 -23.87
C VAL A 236 0.42 -9.88 -23.57
N ALA A 237 -0.70 -9.22 -23.87
CA ALA A 237 -0.89 -7.79 -23.56
C ALA A 237 -0.82 -7.53 -22.04
N VAL A 238 -1.44 -8.39 -21.22
CA VAL A 238 -1.36 -8.29 -19.75
C VAL A 238 0.08 -8.45 -19.26
N ILE A 239 0.82 -9.43 -19.79
CA ILE A 239 2.24 -9.64 -19.44
C ILE A 239 3.07 -8.39 -19.80
N LEU A 240 2.91 -7.84 -21.00
CA LEU A 240 3.63 -6.64 -21.43
C LEU A 240 3.30 -5.43 -20.56
N LEU A 241 2.03 -5.24 -20.21
CA LEU A 241 1.60 -4.18 -19.29
C LEU A 241 2.19 -4.36 -17.89
N THR A 242 2.26 -5.59 -17.41
CA THR A 242 2.87 -5.91 -16.11
C THR A 242 4.36 -5.60 -16.11
N LEU A 243 5.08 -5.96 -17.17
CA LEU A 243 6.51 -5.62 -17.31
C LEU A 243 6.73 -4.11 -17.38
N LEU A 244 5.93 -3.39 -18.15
CA LEU A 244 5.99 -1.93 -18.20
C LEU A 244 5.71 -1.30 -16.83
N SER A 245 4.71 -1.82 -16.10
CA SER A 245 4.40 -1.38 -14.75
C SER A 245 5.54 -1.67 -13.78
N ALA A 246 6.22 -2.80 -13.91
CA ALA A 246 7.38 -3.13 -13.09
C ALA A 246 8.52 -2.13 -13.29
N VAL A 247 8.81 -1.75 -14.56
CA VAL A 247 9.80 -0.69 -14.86
C VAL A 247 9.37 0.65 -14.28
N PHE A 248 8.09 1.03 -14.42
CA PHE A 248 7.56 2.26 -13.83
C PHE A 248 7.76 2.28 -12.31
N TRP A 249 7.41 1.21 -11.60
CA TRP A 249 7.56 1.14 -10.16
C TRP A 249 9.03 1.13 -9.72
N MET A 250 9.92 0.47 -10.47
CA MET A 250 11.35 0.51 -10.23
C MET A 250 11.87 1.95 -10.30
N LEU A 251 11.56 2.67 -11.37
CA LEU A 251 11.94 4.08 -11.53
C LEU A 251 11.32 4.95 -10.44
N TRP A 252 10.05 4.74 -10.11
CA TRP A 252 9.36 5.48 -9.06
C TRP A 252 10.03 5.30 -7.69
N TYR A 253 10.41 4.08 -7.31
CA TYR A 253 11.16 3.84 -6.07
C TYR A 253 12.55 4.46 -6.10
N MET A 254 13.23 4.47 -7.25
CA MET A 254 14.53 5.14 -7.40
C MET A 254 14.42 6.66 -7.22
N ALA A 255 13.30 7.29 -7.57
CA ALA A 255 13.09 8.72 -7.36
C ALA A 255 13.02 9.11 -5.87
N TYR A 256 12.58 8.20 -5.01
CA TYR A 256 12.56 8.42 -3.56
C TYR A 256 13.96 8.48 -2.94
N MET A 257 14.87 7.61 -3.37
CA MET A 257 16.20 7.50 -2.79
C MET A 257 16.98 8.82 -2.81
N PRO A 258 17.13 9.54 -3.96
CA PRO A 258 17.78 10.84 -3.98
C PRO A 258 17.12 11.89 -3.10
N ALA A 259 15.77 11.91 -3.05
CA ALA A 259 15.05 12.85 -2.20
C ALA A 259 15.37 12.61 -0.73
N TYR A 260 15.41 11.35 -0.27
CA TYR A 260 15.81 11.02 1.08
C TYR A 260 17.26 11.39 1.36
N TYR A 261 18.21 10.99 0.51
CA TYR A 261 19.62 11.23 0.73
C TYR A 261 19.99 12.72 0.60
N ARG A 262 19.39 13.46 -0.32
CA ARG A 262 19.72 14.85 -0.57
C ARG A 262 19.03 15.83 0.38
N PHE A 263 17.77 15.60 0.70
CA PHE A 263 16.92 16.51 1.46
C PHE A 263 16.58 16.02 2.86
N GLY A 264 16.77 14.75 3.14
CA GLY A 264 16.32 14.09 4.35
C GLY A 264 17.35 13.91 5.43
N TYR A 265 18.65 13.97 5.10
CA TYR A 265 19.73 13.66 6.02
C TYR A 265 20.56 14.90 6.30
N GLY A 266 20.68 15.30 7.57
CA GLY A 266 21.64 16.30 8.01
C GLY A 266 23.02 15.69 8.23
N ASP A 267 24.04 16.54 8.37
CA ASP A 267 25.40 16.13 8.76
C ASP A 267 25.38 15.41 10.11
N GLY A 268 25.98 14.25 10.21
CA GLY A 268 26.07 13.47 11.42
C GLY A 268 25.48 12.09 11.30
N ASP A 269 24.90 11.53 12.35
CA ASP A 269 24.23 10.22 12.30
C ASP A 269 23.05 10.27 11.31
N ALA A 270 23.35 9.92 10.07
CA ALA A 270 22.54 10.10 8.87
C ALA A 270 21.11 9.54 9.01
N PHE A 271 20.89 8.64 9.96
CA PHE A 271 19.61 8.00 10.22
C PHE A 271 18.78 8.61 11.33
N LEU A 272 19.29 9.56 12.12
CA LEU A 272 18.50 10.30 13.11
C LEU A 272 17.66 11.44 12.53
N ASN A 273 17.49 11.43 11.23
CA ASN A 273 16.33 11.98 10.54
C ASN A 273 16.03 13.45 10.85
N LYS A 274 17.06 14.27 10.75
CA LYS A 274 16.89 15.72 10.85
C LYS A 274 17.08 16.31 9.46
N ALA A 275 15.98 16.49 8.72
CA ALA A 275 16.02 17.34 7.53
C ALA A 275 16.51 18.73 7.92
N ASN A 276 17.43 19.32 7.15
CA ASN A 276 17.86 20.71 7.35
C ASN A 276 16.80 21.72 6.90
N TRP A 277 15.52 21.35 7.01
CA TRP A 277 14.40 22.12 6.54
C TRP A 277 13.56 22.59 7.73
N TYR A 278 13.37 23.89 7.81
CA TYR A 278 12.65 24.55 8.89
C TYR A 278 11.51 25.42 8.36
N ILE A 279 10.38 25.38 9.05
CA ILE A 279 9.30 26.37 8.95
C ILE A 279 9.31 27.15 10.26
N GLY A 280 9.94 28.31 10.26
CA GLY A 280 10.22 29.04 11.50
C GLY A 280 11.18 28.25 12.39
N SER A 281 10.76 27.93 13.61
CA SER A 281 11.53 27.09 14.55
C SER A 281 11.20 25.59 14.44
N PHE A 282 10.24 25.20 13.60
CA PHE A 282 9.82 23.83 13.44
C PHE A 282 10.66 23.13 12.37
N GLN A 283 11.36 22.08 12.78
CA GLN A 283 12.11 21.21 11.85
C GLN A 283 11.18 20.21 11.20
N ILE A 284 11.19 20.17 9.85
CA ILE A 284 10.33 19.25 9.09
C ILE A 284 10.85 17.81 9.24
N PRO A 285 10.03 16.86 9.72
CA PRO A 285 10.42 15.46 9.78
C PRO A 285 10.65 14.90 8.37
N THR A 286 11.70 14.11 8.16
CA THR A 286 12.02 13.52 6.84
C THR A 286 10.89 12.62 6.34
N SER A 287 10.15 11.94 7.23
CA SER A 287 9.00 11.13 6.86
C SER A 287 7.88 11.90 6.15
N TRP A 288 7.83 13.24 6.32
CA TRP A 288 6.85 14.08 5.64
C TRP A 288 7.09 14.16 4.13
N PHE A 289 8.31 13.95 3.65
CA PHE A 289 8.58 13.85 2.21
C PHE A 289 7.89 12.61 1.60
N ASP A 290 7.83 11.49 2.33
CA ASP A 290 7.04 10.31 1.92
C ASP A 290 5.52 10.59 1.99
N SER A 291 5.09 11.34 2.99
CA SER A 291 3.69 11.73 3.19
C SER A 291 3.13 12.60 2.06
N VAL A 292 3.97 13.42 1.41
CA VAL A 292 3.56 14.30 0.30
C VAL A 292 2.93 13.48 -0.83
N ASN A 293 3.49 12.32 -1.15
CA ASN A 293 2.91 11.45 -2.17
C ASN A 293 1.48 11.01 -1.82
N ALA A 294 1.28 10.53 -0.60
CA ALA A 294 -0.05 10.11 -0.13
C ALA A 294 -1.04 11.29 -0.11
N LEU A 295 -0.61 12.46 0.36
CA LEU A 295 -1.43 13.68 0.36
C LEU A 295 -1.83 14.10 -1.06
N VAL A 296 -0.89 14.10 -1.99
CA VAL A 296 -1.15 14.40 -3.40
C VAL A 296 -2.14 13.41 -4.00
N CYS A 297 -2.02 12.11 -3.72
CA CYS A 297 -2.97 11.10 -4.17
C CYS A 297 -4.39 11.32 -3.61
N ILE A 298 -4.50 11.72 -2.34
CA ILE A 298 -5.78 12.02 -1.69
C ILE A 298 -6.46 13.23 -2.36
N ILE A 299 -5.69 14.29 -2.68
CA ILE A 299 -6.21 15.52 -3.26
C ILE A 299 -6.45 15.38 -4.77
N LEU A 300 -5.44 14.90 -5.50
CA LEU A 300 -5.52 14.82 -6.98
C LEU A 300 -6.39 13.67 -7.47
N GLY A 301 -6.58 12.60 -6.71
CA GLY A 301 -7.44 11.49 -7.10
C GLY A 301 -8.84 11.94 -7.48
N PRO A 302 -9.60 12.60 -6.59
CA PRO A 302 -10.91 13.17 -6.91
C PRO A 302 -10.89 14.21 -8.05
N VAL A 303 -9.86 15.07 -8.09
CA VAL A 303 -9.71 16.08 -9.14
C VAL A 303 -9.54 15.43 -10.50
N LEU A 304 -8.66 14.43 -10.61
CA LEU A 304 -8.46 13.68 -11.85
C LEU A 304 -9.72 12.91 -12.26
N ALA A 305 -10.43 12.32 -11.30
CA ALA A 305 -11.70 11.65 -11.57
C ALA A 305 -12.73 12.62 -12.20
N MET A 306 -12.82 13.86 -11.69
CA MET A 306 -13.67 14.89 -12.28
C MET A 306 -13.20 15.27 -13.71
N VAL A 307 -11.88 15.40 -13.91
CA VAL A 307 -11.30 15.72 -15.23
C VAL A 307 -11.64 14.61 -16.24
N TRP A 308 -11.40 13.35 -15.88
CA TRP A 308 -11.69 12.20 -16.75
C TRP A 308 -13.18 12.10 -17.07
N ARG A 309 -14.05 12.28 -16.07
CA ARG A 309 -15.50 12.32 -16.26
C ARG A 309 -15.93 13.42 -17.23
N LYS A 310 -15.35 14.64 -17.11
CA LYS A 310 -15.62 15.73 -18.03
C LYS A 310 -15.10 15.44 -19.45
N MET A 311 -13.98 14.73 -19.56
CA MET A 311 -13.44 14.31 -20.85
C MET A 311 -14.29 13.22 -21.50
N SER A 312 -14.83 12.27 -20.76
CA SER A 312 -15.71 11.22 -21.30
C SER A 312 -17.01 11.75 -21.93
N GLN A 313 -17.44 12.93 -21.48
CA GLN A 313 -18.63 13.62 -22.04
C GLN A 313 -18.36 14.37 -23.36
N ARG A 314 -17.11 14.44 -23.83
CA ARG A 314 -16.76 15.08 -25.09
C ARG A 314 -17.08 14.15 -26.26
N PRO A 315 -17.36 14.72 -27.50
CA PRO A 315 -17.59 13.90 -28.68
C PRO A 315 -16.47 12.92 -29.02
N GLN A 316 -15.22 13.22 -28.60
CA GLN A 316 -14.04 12.38 -28.79
C GLN A 316 -13.88 11.32 -27.71
N GLY A 317 -14.74 11.33 -26.67
CA GLY A 317 -14.67 10.41 -25.53
C GLY A 317 -13.53 10.71 -24.57
N ASP A 318 -13.29 9.76 -23.65
CA ASP A 318 -12.19 9.80 -22.67
C ASP A 318 -10.88 9.32 -23.31
N MET A 319 -9.77 9.67 -22.68
CA MET A 319 -8.45 9.12 -23.03
C MET A 319 -8.42 7.61 -22.78
N SER A 320 -7.86 6.86 -23.73
CA SER A 320 -7.63 5.43 -23.53
C SER A 320 -6.71 5.19 -22.33
N MET A 321 -6.86 4.03 -21.69
CA MET A 321 -6.04 3.63 -20.55
C MET A 321 -4.53 3.69 -20.87
N PHE A 322 -4.14 3.30 -22.09
CA PHE A 322 -2.75 3.39 -22.56
C PHE A 322 -2.23 4.84 -22.57
N ARG A 323 -3.02 5.80 -23.04
CA ARG A 323 -2.64 7.21 -23.05
C ARG A 323 -2.51 7.78 -21.64
N LYS A 324 -3.40 7.41 -20.72
CA LYS A 324 -3.31 7.80 -19.29
C LYS A 324 -2.05 7.24 -18.64
N THR A 325 -1.74 5.97 -18.88
CA THR A 325 -0.50 5.33 -18.38
C THR A 325 0.75 5.98 -18.98
N SER A 326 0.77 6.23 -20.30
CA SER A 326 1.89 6.91 -20.96
C SER A 326 2.11 8.31 -20.39
N LEU A 327 1.05 9.06 -20.13
CA LEU A 327 1.13 10.37 -19.49
C LEU A 327 1.78 10.27 -18.09
N GLY A 328 1.40 9.28 -17.30
CA GLY A 328 2.02 9.02 -16.00
C GLY A 328 3.53 8.74 -16.12
N CYS A 329 3.94 7.92 -17.09
CA CYS A 329 5.37 7.65 -17.34
C CYS A 329 6.13 8.92 -17.78
N ILE A 330 5.53 9.74 -18.65
CA ILE A 330 6.14 11.01 -19.08
C ILE A 330 6.31 11.95 -17.89
N LEU A 331 5.29 12.10 -17.05
CA LEU A 331 5.36 12.95 -15.85
C LEU A 331 6.43 12.46 -14.85
N LEU A 332 6.58 11.15 -14.70
CA LEU A 332 7.69 10.59 -13.92
C LEU A 332 9.05 10.98 -14.52
N GLY A 333 9.23 10.87 -15.83
CA GLY A 333 10.44 11.31 -16.52
C GLY A 333 10.74 12.81 -16.32
N VAL A 334 9.69 13.65 -16.42
CA VAL A 334 9.80 15.09 -16.15
C VAL A 334 10.22 15.35 -14.70
N SER A 335 9.73 14.58 -13.73
CA SER A 335 10.13 14.73 -12.33
C SER A 335 11.62 14.51 -12.12
N TYR A 336 12.23 13.55 -12.82
CA TYR A 336 13.67 13.35 -12.80
C TYR A 336 14.44 14.53 -13.38
N LEU A 337 13.97 15.12 -14.48
CA LEU A 337 14.59 16.34 -15.04
C LEU A 337 14.54 17.49 -14.05
N VAL A 338 13.41 17.68 -13.35
CA VAL A 338 13.29 18.69 -12.31
C VAL A 338 14.30 18.43 -11.17
N MET A 339 14.49 17.17 -10.77
CA MET A 339 15.47 16.81 -9.74
C MET A 339 16.91 17.11 -10.20
N VAL A 340 17.25 16.83 -11.47
CA VAL A 340 18.59 17.15 -12.04
C VAL A 340 18.81 18.66 -12.02
N VAL A 341 17.82 19.44 -12.44
CA VAL A 341 17.92 20.93 -12.43
C VAL A 341 18.06 21.43 -10.99
N ALA A 342 17.23 20.94 -10.06
CA ALA A 342 17.32 21.34 -8.66
C ALA A 342 18.68 20.99 -8.04
N ASN A 343 19.21 19.80 -8.34
CA ASN A 343 20.54 19.41 -7.88
C ASN A 343 21.66 20.30 -8.42
N ASN A 344 21.59 20.69 -9.70
CA ASN A 344 22.56 21.60 -10.31
C ASN A 344 22.48 23.01 -9.74
N ILE A 345 21.28 23.49 -9.40
CA ILE A 345 21.08 24.82 -8.77
C ILE A 345 21.58 24.80 -7.32
N ALA A 346 21.31 23.71 -6.59
CA ALA A 346 21.73 23.60 -5.19
C ALA A 346 23.26 23.46 -5.02
N GLY A 347 23.99 23.05 -6.08
CA GLY A 347 25.44 22.83 -6.06
C GLY A 347 25.85 21.70 -5.11
N ASP A 348 27.19 21.54 -4.92
CA ASP A 348 27.74 20.48 -4.07
C ASP A 348 27.49 20.69 -2.57
N ASN A 349 27.11 21.88 -2.14
CA ASN A 349 26.89 22.23 -0.73
C ASN A 349 25.50 21.90 -0.20
N GLY A 350 24.59 21.36 -1.02
CA GLY A 350 23.32 20.81 -0.56
C GLY A 350 22.35 21.78 0.13
N GLN A 351 22.55 23.09 -0.02
CA GLN A 351 21.69 24.13 0.56
C GLN A 351 20.62 24.60 -0.41
#